data_db26242bf9dd4371aea7422effce5dec
#
_entry.id   db26242bf9dd4371aea7422effce5dec
#
_cell.length_a   1.000
_cell.length_b   1.000
_cell.length_c   1.000
_cell.angle_alpha   90.00
_cell.angle_beta   90.00
_cell.angle_gamma   90.00
#
_symmetry.space_group_name_H-M   'P 1'
#
loop_
_entity.id
_entity.type
_entity.pdbx_description
1 polymer ?
#
loop_
_entity_poly.entity_id
_entity_poly.type
_entity_poly.pdbx_seq_one_letter_code
_entity_poly.pdbx_strand_id
1 'polypeptide(L)'
;KMIFAMAKDIRVVLIKLADRTHNVQTLESLSEERQRRIARETIDIYAPIAKRLGIGWLNTELENGSFRYLYPEEYRAIEEKVARGQEYRDKYVEKSIARLEKELKAVQVKGQVAGRPKNYYSIYKKMMDQNIGFEDVYDLVGLRVLTDSVQNCYSVLGLVHSLWKPIPGKFKDYIAMPKPNQYQSLHTTVIGPRGERVEVQIRSEEMHKICEEGIAAHWRYKESEKSDEGNSNNQLQWVRHLLENQKDLMNPKEFLNAFKVNLFPHEVFVFTPGGEVIALPYDATPVDLAFQVHTDVGCHYRSAKVNGKSVPPRYKLGNGDQVEIITSDDVSPSRDWLAFVKTSKARNRISNFINNEERARSLELGKELLEK
;
A
#
# COMPACT_ATOMS: atom_id res chain seq x y z
N LYS A 1 19.23 -6.78 12.49
CA LYS A 1 20.38 -5.86 12.29
C LYS A 1 20.21 -5.00 11.03
N MET A 2 19.90 -5.58 9.85
CA MET A 2 19.75 -4.85 8.58
C MET A 2 18.67 -3.76 8.65
N ILE A 3 17.47 -4.08 9.14
CA ILE A 3 16.34 -3.15 9.27
C ILE A 3 16.71 -1.97 10.20
N PHE A 4 17.47 -2.22 11.26
CA PHE A 4 17.99 -1.15 12.14
C PHE A 4 18.99 -0.21 11.44
N ALA A 5 19.82 -0.75 10.53
CA ALA A 5 20.71 0.08 9.71
C ALA A 5 19.92 0.92 8.69
N MET A 6 18.88 0.32 8.10
CA MET A 6 17.97 1.00 7.17
C MET A 6 17.28 2.22 7.80
N ALA A 7 16.93 2.15 9.08
CA ALA A 7 16.28 3.26 9.78
C ALA A 7 17.19 4.47 10.04
N LYS A 8 18.50 4.23 10.05
CA LYS A 8 19.49 5.29 10.28
C LYS A 8 19.85 6.04 8.98
N ASP A 9 19.88 5.31 7.86
CA ASP A 9 20.31 5.88 6.58
C ASP A 9 19.60 5.18 5.41
N ILE A 10 18.84 5.96 4.62
CA ILE A 10 18.11 5.48 3.45
C ILE A 10 19.04 4.89 2.38
N ARG A 11 20.27 5.38 2.27
CA ARG A 11 21.24 4.86 1.31
C ARG A 11 21.51 3.37 1.49
N VAL A 12 21.52 2.91 2.74
CA VAL A 12 21.64 1.47 3.06
C VAL A 12 20.50 0.67 2.47
N VAL A 13 19.27 1.22 2.49
CA VAL A 13 18.10 0.58 1.87
C VAL A 13 18.28 0.48 0.36
N LEU A 14 18.66 1.58 -0.28
CA LEU A 14 18.82 1.64 -1.74
C LEU A 14 19.92 0.68 -2.22
N ILE A 15 21.07 0.66 -1.54
CA ILE A 15 22.16 -0.28 -1.86
C ILE A 15 21.68 -1.73 -1.70
N LYS A 16 20.93 -2.03 -0.63
CA LYS A 16 20.40 -3.38 -0.39
C LYS A 16 19.33 -3.78 -1.40
N LEU A 17 18.52 -2.86 -1.87
CA LEU A 17 17.57 -3.11 -2.95
C LEU A 17 18.29 -3.38 -4.27
N ALA A 18 19.33 -2.63 -4.60
CA ALA A 18 20.16 -2.85 -5.79
C ALA A 18 20.87 -4.22 -5.75
N ASP A 19 21.50 -4.57 -4.62
CA ASP A 19 22.11 -5.88 -4.38
C ASP A 19 21.07 -7.01 -4.55
N ARG A 20 19.88 -6.84 -3.97
CA ARG A 20 18.79 -7.82 -4.09
C ARG A 20 18.29 -7.98 -5.53
N THR A 21 18.20 -6.90 -6.27
CA THR A 21 17.81 -6.93 -7.69
C THR A 21 18.78 -7.75 -8.49
N HIS A 22 20.08 -7.49 -8.35
CA HIS A 22 21.12 -8.29 -9.00
C HIS A 22 21.02 -9.77 -8.61
N ASN A 23 20.84 -10.07 -7.32
CA ASN A 23 20.68 -11.42 -6.84
C ASN A 23 19.47 -12.13 -7.45
N VAL A 24 18.33 -11.44 -7.62
CA VAL A 24 17.14 -12.00 -8.28
C VAL A 24 17.38 -12.27 -9.76
N GLN A 25 18.10 -11.41 -10.44
CA GLN A 25 18.45 -11.58 -11.87
C GLN A 25 19.43 -12.72 -12.12
N THR A 26 20.22 -13.12 -11.12
CA THR A 26 21.24 -14.18 -11.20
C THR A 26 20.89 -15.45 -10.44
N LEU A 27 19.63 -15.62 -10.03
CA LEU A 27 19.18 -16.78 -9.22
C LEU A 27 19.41 -18.13 -9.92
N GLU A 28 19.38 -18.16 -11.23
CA GLU A 28 19.54 -19.41 -12.02
C GLU A 28 20.88 -20.14 -11.75
N SER A 29 21.91 -19.41 -11.30
CA SER A 29 23.21 -19.99 -10.95
C SER A 29 23.25 -20.71 -9.60
N LEU A 30 22.18 -20.63 -8.82
CA LEU A 30 22.11 -21.18 -7.47
C LEU A 30 21.32 -22.50 -7.43
N SER A 31 21.50 -23.29 -6.34
CA SER A 31 20.67 -24.46 -6.08
C SER A 31 19.20 -24.06 -5.84
N GLU A 32 18.26 -24.96 -6.20
CA GLU A 32 16.81 -24.69 -6.08
C GLU A 32 16.40 -24.24 -4.67
N GLU A 33 16.97 -24.84 -3.63
CA GLU A 33 16.70 -24.45 -2.25
C GLU A 33 17.09 -23.00 -1.98
N ARG A 34 18.27 -22.59 -2.46
CA ARG A 34 18.73 -21.19 -2.33
C ARG A 34 17.89 -20.23 -3.17
N GLN A 35 17.53 -20.63 -4.40
CA GLN A 35 16.65 -19.87 -5.26
C GLN A 35 15.33 -19.55 -4.56
N ARG A 36 14.63 -20.58 -4.06
CA ARG A 36 13.36 -20.44 -3.35
C ARG A 36 13.48 -19.60 -2.08
N ARG A 37 14.55 -19.77 -1.31
CA ARG A 37 14.78 -18.97 -0.10
C ARG A 37 14.95 -17.49 -0.40
N ILE A 38 15.82 -17.17 -1.38
CA ILE A 38 16.08 -15.76 -1.77
C ILE A 38 14.84 -15.14 -2.40
N ALA A 39 14.14 -15.85 -3.26
CA ALA A 39 12.90 -15.39 -3.88
C ALA A 39 11.81 -15.14 -2.83
N ARG A 40 11.65 -16.01 -1.82
CA ARG A 40 10.70 -15.83 -0.71
C ARG A 40 11.04 -14.58 0.11
N GLU A 41 12.28 -14.44 0.52
CA GLU A 41 12.74 -13.26 1.26
C GLU A 41 12.53 -11.98 0.44
N THR A 42 12.73 -12.04 -0.87
CA THR A 42 12.53 -10.91 -1.77
C THR A 42 11.07 -10.47 -1.83
N ILE A 43 10.14 -11.39 -2.06
CA ILE A 43 8.70 -11.08 -2.09
C ILE A 43 8.18 -10.63 -0.73
N ASP A 44 8.67 -11.25 0.34
CA ASP A 44 8.17 -11.00 1.68
C ASP A 44 8.70 -9.70 2.30
N ILE A 45 9.90 -9.24 1.88
CA ILE A 45 10.58 -8.11 2.54
C ILE A 45 10.98 -7.02 1.54
N TYR A 46 11.75 -7.35 0.50
CA TYR A 46 12.39 -6.33 -0.34
C TYR A 46 11.42 -5.68 -1.35
N ALA A 47 10.56 -6.46 -1.99
CA ALA A 47 9.55 -5.92 -2.91
C ALA A 47 8.57 -4.98 -2.18
N PRO A 48 8.05 -5.33 -0.98
CA PRO A 48 7.28 -4.41 -0.16
C PRO A 48 8.01 -3.12 0.24
N ILE A 49 9.30 -3.21 0.55
CA ILE A 49 10.12 -2.03 0.85
C ILE A 49 10.22 -1.13 -0.40
N ALA A 50 10.56 -1.70 -1.57
CA ALA A 50 10.62 -0.96 -2.83
C ALA A 50 9.28 -0.28 -3.15
N LYS A 51 8.17 -0.98 -2.95
CA LYS A 51 6.80 -0.45 -3.09
C LYS A 51 6.51 0.69 -2.12
N ARG A 52 6.93 0.57 -0.87
CA ARG A 52 6.76 1.60 0.16
C ARG A 52 7.58 2.84 -0.12
N LEU A 53 8.76 2.67 -0.68
CA LEU A 53 9.64 3.78 -1.13
C LEU A 53 9.20 4.39 -2.46
N GLY A 54 8.13 3.88 -3.08
CA GLY A 54 7.58 4.39 -4.33
C GLY A 54 8.38 4.03 -5.58
N ILE A 55 9.40 3.14 -5.48
CA ILE A 55 10.24 2.76 -6.62
C ILE A 55 9.50 1.68 -7.44
N GLY A 56 8.62 2.13 -8.34
CA GLY A 56 7.65 1.27 -9.01
C GLY A 56 8.28 0.21 -9.91
N TRP A 57 9.28 0.59 -10.73
CA TRP A 57 9.97 -0.34 -11.62
C TRP A 57 10.71 -1.44 -10.84
N LEU A 58 11.36 -1.06 -9.73
CA LEU A 58 12.12 -1.97 -8.89
C LEU A 58 11.22 -2.99 -8.19
N ASN A 59 10.07 -2.53 -7.66
CA ASN A 59 9.08 -3.44 -7.10
C ASN A 59 8.62 -4.49 -8.13
N THR A 60 8.36 -4.06 -9.37
CA THR A 60 7.95 -4.96 -10.46
C THR A 60 9.02 -5.98 -10.80
N GLU A 61 10.27 -5.56 -10.88
CA GLU A 61 11.42 -6.44 -11.15
C GLU A 61 11.60 -7.49 -10.05
N LEU A 62 11.58 -7.06 -8.79
CA LEU A 62 11.70 -7.96 -7.64
C LEU A 62 10.54 -8.96 -7.56
N GLU A 63 9.31 -8.51 -7.81
CA GLU A 63 8.13 -9.37 -7.80
C GLU A 63 8.17 -10.42 -8.91
N ASN A 64 8.40 -10.01 -10.17
CA ASN A 64 8.41 -10.91 -11.32
C ASN A 64 9.58 -11.89 -11.29
N GLY A 65 10.78 -11.40 -10.99
CA GLY A 65 11.96 -12.25 -10.90
C GLY A 65 11.84 -13.32 -9.83
N SER A 66 11.23 -12.97 -8.68
CA SER A 66 11.01 -13.94 -7.61
C SER A 66 9.84 -14.90 -7.87
N PHE A 67 8.79 -14.42 -8.54
CA PHE A 67 7.61 -15.23 -8.88
C PHE A 67 7.97 -16.46 -9.69
N ARG A 68 8.86 -16.33 -10.67
CA ARG A 68 9.34 -17.41 -11.52
C ARG A 68 9.91 -18.60 -10.74
N TYR A 69 10.58 -18.35 -9.60
CA TYR A 69 11.21 -19.39 -8.77
C TYR A 69 10.32 -19.90 -7.64
N LEU A 70 9.37 -19.11 -7.17
CA LEU A 70 8.46 -19.52 -6.11
C LEU A 70 7.29 -20.35 -6.61
N TYR A 71 6.76 -20.00 -7.77
CA TYR A 71 5.56 -20.55 -8.37
C TYR A 71 5.78 -20.80 -9.87
N PRO A 72 6.70 -21.72 -10.23
CA PRO A 72 7.14 -21.92 -11.61
C PRO A 72 6.02 -22.40 -12.54
N GLU A 73 5.09 -23.21 -12.04
CA GLU A 73 3.95 -23.72 -12.83
C GLU A 73 2.96 -22.61 -13.15
N GLU A 74 2.59 -21.83 -12.14
CA GLU A 74 1.68 -20.70 -12.28
C GLU A 74 2.29 -19.59 -13.15
N TYR A 75 3.60 -19.35 -12.99
CA TYR A 75 4.33 -18.41 -13.84
C TYR A 75 4.22 -18.81 -15.30
N ARG A 76 4.55 -20.07 -15.65
CA ARG A 76 4.48 -20.59 -17.03
C ARG A 76 3.05 -20.54 -17.57
N ALA A 77 2.07 -20.95 -16.76
CA ALA A 77 0.67 -20.91 -17.16
C ALA A 77 0.18 -19.50 -17.49
N ILE A 78 0.58 -18.49 -16.70
CA ILE A 78 0.26 -17.09 -16.97
C ILE A 78 1.02 -16.57 -18.19
N GLU A 79 2.31 -16.86 -18.30
CA GLU A 79 3.16 -16.47 -19.44
C GLU A 79 2.60 -16.99 -20.76
N GLU A 80 2.23 -18.28 -20.84
CA GLU A 80 1.60 -18.87 -22.04
C GLU A 80 0.26 -18.23 -22.37
N LYS A 81 -0.59 -18.00 -21.39
CA LYS A 81 -1.91 -17.37 -21.61
C LYS A 81 -1.76 -15.91 -22.04
N VAL A 82 -0.79 -15.19 -21.46
CA VAL A 82 -0.48 -13.84 -21.91
C VAL A 82 0.10 -13.86 -23.32
N ALA A 83 0.99 -14.80 -23.66
CA ALA A 83 1.56 -14.91 -25.01
C ALA A 83 0.49 -15.23 -26.08
N ARG A 84 -0.41 -16.17 -25.82
CA ARG A 84 -1.45 -16.59 -26.79
C ARG A 84 -2.34 -15.45 -27.30
N GLY A 85 -2.60 -14.45 -26.48
CA GLY A 85 -3.45 -13.30 -26.88
C GLY A 85 -2.65 -12.03 -27.17
N GLN A 86 -1.32 -12.08 -27.20
CA GLN A 86 -0.49 -10.87 -27.25
C GLN A 86 -0.69 -10.07 -28.54
N GLU A 87 -0.66 -10.70 -29.70
CA GLU A 87 -0.83 -10.00 -30.97
C GLU A 87 -2.19 -9.27 -31.07
N TYR A 88 -3.25 -9.91 -30.58
CA TYR A 88 -4.57 -9.28 -30.52
C TYR A 88 -4.56 -8.06 -29.58
N ARG A 89 -3.97 -8.23 -28.37
CA ARG A 89 -3.91 -7.14 -27.40
C ARG A 89 -3.03 -5.99 -27.89
N ASP A 90 -1.91 -6.27 -28.54
CA ASP A 90 -1.02 -5.25 -29.09
C ASP A 90 -1.73 -4.41 -30.15
N LYS A 91 -2.39 -5.07 -31.09
CA LYS A 91 -3.22 -4.39 -32.11
C LYS A 91 -4.39 -3.61 -31.50
N TYR A 92 -4.97 -4.13 -30.43
CA TYR A 92 -6.05 -3.45 -29.71
C TYR A 92 -5.53 -2.19 -28.98
N VAL A 93 -4.39 -2.32 -28.29
CA VAL A 93 -3.71 -1.22 -27.61
C VAL A 93 -3.31 -0.13 -28.59
N GLU A 94 -2.68 -0.47 -29.71
CA GLU A 94 -2.32 0.48 -30.78
C GLU A 94 -3.52 1.27 -31.31
N LYS A 95 -4.63 0.59 -31.58
CA LYS A 95 -5.87 1.25 -32.04
C LYS A 95 -6.47 2.18 -30.98
N SER A 96 -6.42 1.75 -29.71
CA SER A 96 -6.91 2.54 -28.59
C SER A 96 -6.04 3.77 -28.34
N ILE A 97 -4.73 3.63 -28.47
CA ILE A 97 -3.74 4.74 -28.40
C ILE A 97 -4.07 5.75 -29.51
N ALA A 98 -4.09 5.29 -30.78
CA ALA A 98 -4.31 6.18 -31.91
C ALA A 98 -5.64 6.94 -31.81
N ARG A 99 -6.71 6.27 -31.32
CA ARG A 99 -8.00 6.91 -31.08
C ARG A 99 -7.91 7.99 -30.00
N LEU A 100 -7.29 7.69 -28.88
CA LEU A 100 -7.18 8.63 -27.75
C LEU A 100 -6.27 9.82 -28.11
N GLU A 101 -5.15 9.59 -28.78
CA GLU A 101 -4.26 10.64 -29.23
C GLU A 101 -4.92 11.61 -30.24
N LYS A 102 -5.77 11.06 -31.13
CA LYS A 102 -6.54 11.88 -32.08
C LYS A 102 -7.46 12.84 -31.32
N GLU A 103 -8.17 12.34 -30.32
CA GLU A 103 -9.11 13.15 -29.55
C GLU A 103 -8.38 14.17 -28.63
N LEU A 104 -7.23 13.78 -28.03
CA LEU A 104 -6.40 14.69 -27.27
C LEU A 104 -5.93 15.88 -28.12
N LYS A 105 -5.51 15.63 -29.36
CA LYS A 105 -5.15 16.67 -30.32
C LYS A 105 -6.35 17.58 -30.68
N ALA A 106 -7.53 17.02 -30.84
CA ALA A 106 -8.73 17.76 -31.17
C ALA A 106 -9.13 18.78 -30.07
N VAL A 107 -8.92 18.42 -28.82
CA VAL A 107 -9.19 19.29 -27.65
C VAL A 107 -7.96 20.09 -27.19
N GLN A 108 -6.87 20.05 -27.93
CA GLN A 108 -5.60 20.76 -27.66
C GLN A 108 -5.00 20.43 -26.27
N VAL A 109 -5.26 19.27 -25.74
CA VAL A 109 -4.64 18.79 -24.49
C VAL A 109 -3.34 18.05 -24.83
N LYS A 110 -2.22 18.51 -24.26
CA LYS A 110 -0.94 17.81 -24.38
C LYS A 110 -1.00 16.51 -23.60
N GLY A 111 -0.73 15.39 -24.27
CA GLY A 111 -0.69 14.08 -23.63
C GLY A 111 0.00 13.06 -24.50
N GLN A 112 0.79 12.19 -23.87
CA GLN A 112 1.39 11.00 -24.48
C GLN A 112 0.61 9.77 -24.01
N VAL A 113 0.21 8.93 -24.92
CA VAL A 113 -0.51 7.70 -24.61
C VAL A 113 0.40 6.51 -24.86
N ALA A 114 0.52 5.61 -23.90
CA ALA A 114 1.31 4.39 -24.02
C ALA A 114 0.53 3.18 -23.51
N GLY A 115 0.80 2.02 -24.07
CA GLY A 115 0.34 0.75 -23.52
C GLY A 115 1.09 0.45 -22.21
N ARG A 116 0.38 -0.14 -21.25
CA ARG A 116 0.95 -0.56 -19.98
C ARG A 116 0.85 -2.07 -19.84
N PRO A 117 1.96 -2.81 -20.03
CA PRO A 117 1.98 -4.24 -19.77
C PRO A 117 1.73 -4.50 -18.29
N LYS A 118 0.97 -5.54 -17.99
CA LYS A 118 0.70 -5.93 -16.61
C LYS A 118 1.75 -6.89 -16.09
N ASN A 119 2.17 -6.68 -14.85
CA ASN A 119 3.10 -7.54 -14.13
C ASN A 119 2.45 -8.92 -13.88
N TYR A 120 3.12 -10.03 -14.20
CA TYR A 120 2.64 -11.41 -14.05
C TYR A 120 2.32 -11.76 -12.59
N TYR A 121 3.16 -11.33 -11.65
CA TYR A 121 2.88 -11.53 -10.23
C TYR A 121 1.62 -10.80 -9.78
N SER A 122 1.35 -9.61 -10.32
CA SER A 122 0.13 -8.87 -10.04
C SER A 122 -1.12 -9.58 -10.58
N ILE A 123 -1.01 -10.26 -11.73
CA ILE A 123 -2.07 -11.11 -12.28
C ILE A 123 -2.32 -12.29 -11.35
N TYR A 124 -1.27 -13.04 -11.00
CA TYR A 124 -1.33 -14.17 -10.08
C TYR A 124 -1.96 -13.79 -8.74
N LYS A 125 -1.47 -12.74 -8.13
CA LYS A 125 -1.98 -12.24 -6.84
C LYS A 125 -3.46 -11.89 -6.91
N LYS A 126 -3.90 -11.24 -7.99
CA LYS A 126 -5.31 -10.90 -8.19
C LYS A 126 -6.18 -12.15 -8.33
N MET A 127 -5.72 -13.16 -9.07
CA MET A 127 -6.40 -14.45 -9.20
C MET A 127 -6.57 -15.12 -7.83
N MET A 128 -5.51 -15.13 -7.01
CA MET A 128 -5.54 -15.73 -5.67
C MET A 128 -6.41 -14.94 -4.68
N ASP A 129 -6.23 -13.61 -4.61
CA ASP A 129 -6.94 -12.74 -3.65
C ASP A 129 -8.45 -12.70 -3.91
N GLN A 130 -8.88 -12.82 -5.19
CA GLN A 130 -10.28 -12.76 -5.61
C GLN A 130 -10.86 -14.15 -5.92
N ASN A 131 -10.06 -15.21 -5.85
CA ASN A 131 -10.43 -16.59 -6.20
C ASN A 131 -11.09 -16.67 -7.61
N ILE A 132 -10.45 -16.04 -8.60
CA ILE A 132 -10.91 -15.97 -9.99
C ILE A 132 -9.96 -16.64 -10.95
N GLY A 133 -10.48 -17.10 -12.10
CA GLY A 133 -9.66 -17.62 -13.20
C GLY A 133 -8.89 -16.51 -13.95
N PHE A 134 -7.91 -16.92 -14.77
CA PHE A 134 -7.19 -15.97 -15.64
C PHE A 134 -8.14 -15.22 -16.59
N GLU A 135 -9.13 -15.90 -17.12
CA GLU A 135 -10.13 -15.33 -18.06
C GLU A 135 -10.98 -14.23 -17.40
N ASP A 136 -11.09 -14.27 -16.07
CA ASP A 136 -11.81 -13.26 -15.29
C ASP A 136 -10.90 -12.08 -14.85
N VAL A 137 -9.63 -12.08 -15.25
CA VAL A 137 -8.72 -10.95 -15.03
C VAL A 137 -8.93 -9.91 -16.14
N TYR A 138 -9.90 -9.03 -15.94
CA TYR A 138 -10.40 -8.08 -16.93
C TYR A 138 -9.49 -6.88 -17.25
N ASP A 139 -8.36 -6.71 -16.57
CA ASP A 139 -7.47 -5.55 -16.67
C ASP A 139 -6.10 -5.90 -17.29
N LEU A 140 -6.10 -6.85 -18.24
CA LEU A 140 -4.90 -7.22 -19.01
C LEU A 140 -4.49 -6.13 -19.98
N VAL A 141 -5.43 -5.33 -20.47
CA VAL A 141 -5.17 -4.18 -21.32
C VAL A 141 -5.15 -2.92 -20.47
N GLY A 142 -4.01 -2.27 -20.40
CA GLY A 142 -3.83 -1.02 -19.70
C GLY A 142 -3.31 0.07 -20.64
N LEU A 143 -3.83 1.28 -20.49
CA LEU A 143 -3.30 2.49 -21.10
C LEU A 143 -2.76 3.43 -20.02
N ARG A 144 -1.70 4.13 -20.34
CA ARG A 144 -1.16 5.20 -19.53
C ARG A 144 -1.18 6.49 -20.34
N VAL A 145 -1.73 7.55 -19.74
CA VAL A 145 -1.69 8.89 -20.32
C VAL A 145 -0.84 9.77 -19.43
N LEU A 146 0.20 10.36 -20.00
CA LEU A 146 1.04 11.35 -19.35
C LEU A 146 0.69 12.73 -19.92
N THR A 147 0.51 13.70 -19.04
CA THR A 147 0.17 15.08 -19.39
C THR A 147 1.03 16.05 -18.59
N ASP A 148 0.95 17.33 -18.89
CA ASP A 148 1.82 18.36 -18.31
C ASP A 148 1.32 18.91 -16.96
N SER A 149 0.04 18.77 -16.64
CA SER A 149 -0.55 19.39 -15.44
C SER A 149 -1.65 18.55 -14.78
N VAL A 150 -1.93 18.85 -13.51
CA VAL A 150 -3.06 18.26 -12.76
C VAL A 150 -4.39 18.55 -13.44
N GLN A 151 -4.58 19.80 -13.89
CA GLN A 151 -5.81 20.20 -14.58
C GLN A 151 -6.03 19.38 -15.84
N ASN A 152 -4.97 19.16 -16.63
CA ASN A 152 -5.05 18.34 -17.81
C ASN A 152 -5.27 16.86 -17.50
N CYS A 153 -4.87 16.35 -16.33
CA CYS A 153 -5.24 14.99 -15.91
C CYS A 153 -6.77 14.82 -15.82
N TYR A 154 -7.47 15.79 -15.22
CA TYR A 154 -8.93 15.73 -15.14
C TYR A 154 -9.61 15.98 -16.48
N SER A 155 -9.04 16.84 -17.34
CA SER A 155 -9.51 17.04 -18.72
C SER A 155 -9.41 15.76 -19.53
N VAL A 156 -8.30 15.04 -19.44
CA VAL A 156 -8.12 13.72 -20.05
C VAL A 156 -9.13 12.69 -19.51
N LEU A 157 -9.41 12.70 -18.20
CA LEU A 157 -10.42 11.82 -17.63
C LEU A 157 -11.80 12.06 -18.25
N GLY A 158 -12.22 13.32 -18.36
CA GLY A 158 -13.47 13.69 -19.00
C GLY A 158 -13.53 13.22 -20.46
N LEU A 159 -12.42 13.39 -21.21
CA LEU A 159 -12.30 12.90 -22.58
C LEU A 159 -12.42 11.37 -22.66
N VAL A 160 -11.70 10.64 -21.82
CA VAL A 160 -11.76 9.17 -21.77
C VAL A 160 -13.18 8.68 -21.50
N HIS A 161 -13.91 9.32 -20.57
CA HIS A 161 -15.29 8.97 -20.23
C HIS A 161 -16.30 9.37 -21.31
N SER A 162 -16.00 10.39 -22.14
CA SER A 162 -16.82 10.74 -23.30
C SER A 162 -16.64 9.74 -24.45
N LEU A 163 -15.45 9.19 -24.61
CA LEU A 163 -15.13 8.20 -25.64
C LEU A 163 -15.63 6.80 -25.29
N TRP A 164 -15.51 6.41 -24.02
CA TRP A 164 -15.76 5.06 -23.53
C TRP A 164 -16.51 5.10 -22.20
N LYS A 165 -17.52 4.25 -22.05
CA LYS A 165 -18.33 4.21 -20.84
C LYS A 165 -17.52 3.70 -19.64
N PRO A 166 -17.43 4.45 -18.54
CA PRO A 166 -16.77 3.99 -17.32
C PRO A 166 -17.57 2.89 -16.64
N ILE A 167 -16.85 1.94 -16.02
CA ILE A 167 -17.44 0.90 -15.19
C ILE A 167 -17.68 1.48 -13.78
N PRO A 168 -18.93 1.45 -13.27
CA PRO A 168 -19.23 1.96 -11.93
C PRO A 168 -18.37 1.32 -10.84
N GLY A 169 -17.92 2.13 -9.88
CA GLY A 169 -17.09 1.65 -8.75
C GLY A 169 -15.64 1.29 -9.11
N LYS A 170 -15.21 1.50 -10.37
CA LYS A 170 -13.83 1.24 -10.81
C LYS A 170 -13.01 2.52 -11.06
N PHE A 171 -13.49 3.65 -10.60
CA PHE A 171 -12.75 4.90 -10.59
C PHE A 171 -12.04 5.10 -9.25
N LYS A 172 -10.79 5.56 -9.30
CA LYS A 172 -9.99 5.90 -8.11
C LYS A 172 -9.19 7.16 -8.40
N ASP A 173 -9.34 8.14 -7.53
CA ASP A 173 -8.62 9.40 -7.59
C ASP A 173 -7.49 9.41 -6.55
N TYR A 174 -6.29 9.07 -7.01
CA TYR A 174 -5.08 9.16 -6.20
C TYR A 174 -4.33 10.48 -6.40
N ILE A 175 -4.89 11.44 -7.16
CA ILE A 175 -4.37 12.80 -7.23
C ILE A 175 -4.91 13.59 -6.05
N ALA A 176 -6.22 13.55 -5.83
CA ALA A 176 -6.87 14.20 -4.70
C ALA A 176 -6.52 13.52 -3.37
N MET A 177 -6.34 12.19 -3.37
CA MET A 177 -5.98 11.40 -2.19
C MET A 177 -4.74 10.55 -2.49
N PRO A 178 -3.53 11.11 -2.39
CA PRO A 178 -2.29 10.39 -2.67
C PRO A 178 -2.10 9.19 -1.73
N LYS A 179 -1.47 8.13 -2.24
CA LYS A 179 -1.10 7.00 -1.39
C LYS A 179 0.04 7.39 -0.43
N PRO A 180 0.25 6.64 0.67
CA PRO A 180 1.32 6.92 1.65
C PRO A 180 2.73 6.98 1.04
N ASN A 181 2.96 6.29 -0.07
CA ASN A 181 4.20 6.33 -0.85
C ASN A 181 4.22 7.47 -1.88
N GLN A 182 3.34 8.47 -1.74
CA GLN A 182 3.17 9.62 -2.63
C GLN A 182 2.78 9.27 -4.09
N TYR A 183 2.29 8.05 -4.31
CA TYR A 183 1.76 7.68 -5.61
C TYR A 183 0.51 8.50 -5.93
N GLN A 184 0.54 9.19 -7.06
CA GLN A 184 -0.57 9.97 -7.60
C GLN A 184 -0.90 9.53 -9.03
N SER A 185 -2.18 9.30 -9.31
CA SER A 185 -2.71 8.99 -10.64
C SER A 185 -4.24 8.92 -10.57
N LEU A 186 -4.93 9.25 -11.64
CA LEU A 186 -6.33 8.85 -11.81
C LEU A 186 -6.34 7.44 -12.41
N HIS A 187 -7.18 6.58 -11.87
CA HIS A 187 -7.41 5.24 -12.43
C HIS A 187 -8.88 5.11 -12.78
N THR A 188 -9.15 4.76 -14.00
CA THR A 188 -10.52 4.43 -14.43
C THR A 188 -10.51 3.18 -15.28
N THR A 189 -11.55 2.36 -15.18
CA THR A 189 -11.78 1.23 -16.07
C THR A 189 -12.96 1.54 -16.94
N VAL A 190 -12.77 1.45 -18.23
CA VAL A 190 -13.79 1.77 -19.24
C VAL A 190 -14.07 0.58 -20.14
N ILE A 191 -15.24 0.59 -20.79
CA ILE A 191 -15.58 -0.34 -21.86
C ILE A 191 -15.10 0.29 -23.17
N GLY A 192 -13.96 -0.18 -23.65
CA GLY A 192 -13.33 0.29 -24.87
C GLY A 192 -13.96 -0.29 -26.15
N PRO A 193 -13.29 -0.13 -27.30
CA PRO A 193 -13.75 -0.70 -28.56
C PRO A 193 -14.02 -2.22 -28.43
N ARG A 194 -15.06 -2.72 -29.15
CA ARG A 194 -15.47 -4.14 -29.13
C ARG A 194 -15.89 -4.70 -27.76
N GLY A 195 -16.19 -3.84 -26.78
CA GLY A 195 -16.63 -4.28 -25.45
C GLY A 195 -15.53 -4.73 -24.50
N GLU A 196 -14.26 -4.61 -24.90
CA GLU A 196 -13.11 -4.95 -24.04
C GLU A 196 -12.96 -3.96 -22.88
N ARG A 197 -12.54 -4.46 -21.72
CA ARG A 197 -12.29 -3.61 -20.55
C ARG A 197 -10.86 -3.08 -20.58
N VAL A 198 -10.72 -1.78 -20.46
CA VAL A 198 -9.44 -1.07 -20.51
C VAL A 198 -9.25 -0.29 -19.22
N GLU A 199 -8.16 -0.57 -18.49
CA GLU A 199 -7.72 0.29 -17.39
C GLU A 199 -6.94 1.48 -17.96
N VAL A 200 -7.38 2.69 -17.66
CA VAL A 200 -6.67 3.92 -18.05
C VAL A 200 -6.10 4.58 -16.82
N GLN A 201 -4.79 4.78 -16.81
CA GLN A 201 -4.06 5.52 -15.77
C GLN A 201 -3.64 6.86 -16.33
N ILE A 202 -4.02 7.94 -15.64
CA ILE A 202 -3.75 9.31 -16.07
C ILE A 202 -2.96 10.01 -14.97
N ARG A 203 -1.84 10.64 -15.32
CA ARG A 203 -0.99 11.37 -14.39
C ARG A 203 -0.12 12.39 -15.10
N SER A 204 0.38 13.38 -14.38
CA SER A 204 1.35 14.32 -14.94
C SER A 204 2.73 13.67 -15.09
N GLU A 205 3.61 14.30 -15.89
CA GLU A 205 5.00 13.86 -16.05
C GLU A 205 5.74 13.88 -14.71
N GLU A 206 5.47 14.86 -13.85
CA GLU A 206 6.03 14.94 -12.50
C GLU A 206 5.58 13.78 -11.62
N MET A 207 4.26 13.49 -11.58
CA MET A 207 3.73 12.33 -10.87
C MET A 207 4.29 11.01 -11.40
N HIS A 208 4.55 10.95 -12.71
CA HIS A 208 5.18 9.77 -13.32
C HIS A 208 6.60 9.55 -12.81
N LYS A 209 7.39 10.61 -12.75
CA LYS A 209 8.76 10.59 -12.21
C LYS A 209 8.78 10.10 -10.75
N ILE A 210 7.89 10.68 -9.92
CA ILE A 210 7.75 10.27 -8.53
C ILE A 210 7.32 8.80 -8.42
N CYS A 211 6.44 8.33 -9.30
CA CYS A 211 5.95 6.95 -9.30
C CYS A 211 7.00 5.92 -9.75
N GLU A 212 7.89 6.29 -10.65
CA GLU A 212 8.95 5.37 -11.15
C GLU A 212 10.20 5.40 -10.25
N GLU A 213 10.65 6.58 -9.87
CA GLU A 213 11.89 6.78 -9.12
C GLU A 213 11.67 6.82 -7.59
N GLY A 214 10.45 7.09 -7.14
CA GLY A 214 10.10 7.16 -5.72
C GLY A 214 10.98 8.16 -4.97
N ILE A 215 11.46 7.72 -3.80
CA ILE A 215 12.34 8.54 -2.95
C ILE A 215 13.64 8.96 -3.65
N ALA A 216 14.10 8.22 -4.66
CA ALA A 216 15.31 8.55 -5.40
C ALA A 216 15.15 9.82 -6.26
N ALA A 217 13.93 10.13 -6.74
CA ALA A 217 13.64 11.39 -7.44
C ALA A 217 13.90 12.61 -6.55
N HIS A 218 13.50 12.55 -5.29
CA HIS A 218 13.70 13.63 -4.33
C HIS A 218 15.18 13.86 -3.98
N TRP A 219 16.00 12.84 -4.04
CA TRP A 219 17.44 12.96 -3.76
C TRP A 219 18.17 13.73 -4.85
N ARG A 220 17.83 13.47 -6.12
CA ARG A 220 18.44 14.15 -7.25
C ARG A 220 18.13 15.65 -7.29
N TYR A 221 16.94 16.02 -6.77
CA TYR A 221 16.52 17.44 -6.69
C TYR A 221 17.23 18.20 -5.55
N LYS A 222 17.58 17.53 -4.45
CA LYS A 222 18.24 18.14 -3.28
C LYS A 222 19.73 18.41 -3.47
N GLU A 223 20.39 17.73 -4.38
CA GLU A 223 21.79 18.07 -4.72
C GLU A 223 21.90 19.41 -5.46
N SER A 224 20.81 19.89 -6.06
CA SER A 224 20.76 21.15 -6.79
C SER A 224 20.23 22.36 -5.98
N GLU A 225 19.54 22.15 -4.87
CA GLU A 225 19.00 23.23 -4.02
C GLU A 225 19.19 22.92 -2.52
N LYS A 226 19.91 23.82 -1.82
CA LYS A 226 20.10 23.81 -0.36
C LYS A 226 18.83 24.21 0.38
N SER A 227 17.74 23.47 0.29
CA SER A 227 16.55 23.77 1.07
C SER A 227 15.72 22.52 1.43
N ASP A 228 15.33 22.47 2.69
CA ASP A 228 14.40 21.60 3.38
C ASP A 228 14.85 20.19 3.82
N GLU A 229 15.46 20.14 5.01
CA GLU A 229 15.63 18.91 5.82
C GLU A 229 14.30 18.28 6.28
N GLY A 230 13.17 19.00 6.20
CA GLY A 230 11.88 18.55 6.74
C GLY A 230 11.24 17.37 5.99
N ASN A 231 11.33 17.34 4.66
CA ASN A 231 10.55 16.40 3.85
C ASN A 231 11.18 15.00 3.70
N SER A 232 12.50 14.88 3.74
CA SER A 232 13.19 13.56 3.74
C SER A 232 12.99 12.79 5.05
N ASN A 233 12.74 13.53 6.12
CA ASN A 233 12.51 12.96 7.45
C ASN A 233 11.14 12.25 7.53
N ASN A 234 10.12 12.74 6.82
CA ASN A 234 8.78 12.17 6.82
C ASN A 234 8.70 10.78 6.14
N GLN A 235 9.47 10.56 5.08
CA GLN A 235 9.43 9.30 4.33
C GLN A 235 10.08 8.12 5.06
N LEU A 236 10.99 8.40 6.03
CA LEU A 236 11.57 7.38 6.91
C LEU A 236 10.89 7.33 8.28
N GLN A 237 9.95 8.23 8.57
CA GLN A 237 9.22 8.21 9.84
C GLN A 237 8.58 6.86 10.12
N TRP A 238 8.05 6.18 9.10
CA TRP A 238 7.47 4.86 9.28
C TRP A 238 8.49 3.81 9.74
N VAL A 239 9.75 3.85 9.24
CA VAL A 239 10.81 2.93 9.69
C VAL A 239 11.23 3.28 11.12
N ARG A 240 11.37 4.58 11.43
CA ARG A 240 11.67 5.06 12.78
C ARG A 240 10.54 4.72 13.75
N HIS A 241 9.30 4.98 13.36
CA HIS A 241 8.11 4.65 14.14
C HIS A 241 7.97 3.15 14.40
N LEU A 242 8.33 2.33 13.40
CA LEU A 242 8.43 0.88 13.57
C LEU A 242 9.47 0.48 14.60
N LEU A 243 10.62 1.14 14.61
CA LEU A 243 11.70 0.83 15.53
C LEU A 243 11.45 1.37 16.95
N GLU A 244 10.84 2.54 17.06
CA GLU A 244 10.49 3.16 18.34
C GLU A 244 9.40 2.36 19.07
N ASN A 245 8.40 1.89 18.33
CA ASN A 245 7.33 1.05 18.88
C ASN A 245 7.75 -0.40 19.18
N GLN A 246 8.99 -0.78 18.84
CA GLN A 246 9.49 -2.15 18.96
C GLN A 246 10.70 -2.31 19.88
N LYS A 247 11.09 -1.27 20.59
CA LYS A 247 12.14 -1.37 21.62
C LYS A 247 11.81 -2.42 22.69
N ASP A 248 10.52 -2.78 22.81
CA ASP A 248 10.01 -3.73 23.82
C ASP A 248 9.81 -5.16 23.26
N LEU A 249 10.01 -5.40 21.96
CA LEU A 249 9.86 -6.73 21.36
C LEU A 249 11.18 -7.50 21.46
N MET A 250 11.26 -8.42 22.40
CA MET A 250 12.43 -9.28 22.62
C MET A 250 12.58 -10.41 21.58
N ASN A 251 11.55 -10.71 20.78
CA ASN A 251 11.53 -11.87 19.87
C ASN A 251 11.71 -11.45 18.40
N PRO A 252 12.80 -11.92 17.71
CA PRO A 252 13.04 -11.62 16.31
C PRO A 252 11.91 -12.04 15.34
N LYS A 253 11.14 -13.09 15.66
CA LYS A 253 10.01 -13.55 14.84
C LYS A 253 8.82 -12.60 14.94
N GLU A 254 8.50 -12.13 16.14
CA GLU A 254 7.44 -11.14 16.37
C GLU A 254 7.78 -9.81 15.72
N PHE A 255 9.05 -9.38 15.81
CA PHE A 255 9.55 -8.23 15.09
C PHE A 255 9.32 -8.35 13.57
N LEU A 256 9.67 -9.50 12.98
CA LEU A 256 9.53 -9.72 11.54
C LEU A 256 8.06 -9.74 11.11
N ASN A 257 7.18 -10.31 11.91
CA ASN A 257 5.74 -10.32 11.66
C ASN A 257 5.14 -8.92 11.78
N ALA A 258 5.47 -8.16 12.82
CA ALA A 258 5.04 -6.78 12.98
C ALA A 258 5.57 -5.89 11.83
N PHE A 259 6.81 -6.12 11.40
CA PHE A 259 7.40 -5.43 10.25
C PHE A 259 6.64 -5.74 8.95
N LYS A 260 6.31 -7.02 8.68
CA LYS A 260 5.51 -7.42 7.51
C LYS A 260 4.12 -6.79 7.51
N VAL A 261 3.43 -6.78 8.64
CA VAL A 261 2.11 -6.15 8.78
C VAL A 261 2.16 -4.66 8.45
N ASN A 262 3.20 -3.97 8.88
CA ASN A 262 3.38 -2.53 8.64
C ASN A 262 3.92 -2.20 7.23
N LEU A 263 4.48 -3.18 6.51
CA LEU A 263 4.88 -3.00 5.11
C LEU A 263 3.70 -3.00 4.13
N PHE A 264 2.57 -3.60 4.51
CA PHE A 264 1.39 -3.75 3.64
C PHE A 264 0.15 -3.04 4.19
N PRO A 265 0.12 -1.72 4.32
CA PRO A 265 -1.13 -1.08 4.63
C PRO A 265 -2.00 -1.07 3.36
N HIS A 266 -2.94 -2.01 3.27
CA HIS A 266 -4.21 -1.66 2.68
C HIS A 266 -4.83 -0.69 3.68
N GLU A 267 -4.82 0.61 3.38
CA GLU A 267 -5.34 1.63 4.28
C GLU A 267 -6.81 1.90 3.96
N VAL A 268 -7.57 2.13 5.00
CA VAL A 268 -8.90 2.73 4.92
C VAL A 268 -8.81 4.16 5.45
N PHE A 269 -9.43 5.08 4.76
CA PHE A 269 -9.49 6.48 5.14
C PHE A 269 -10.84 6.75 5.78
N VAL A 270 -10.83 7.17 7.04
CA VAL A 270 -12.02 7.49 7.81
C VAL A 270 -12.01 8.96 8.19
N PHE A 271 -13.18 9.53 8.40
CA PHE A 271 -13.36 10.91 8.78
C PHE A 271 -13.71 11.02 10.28
N THR A 272 -13.09 11.95 10.97
CA THR A 272 -13.56 12.38 12.28
C THR A 272 -14.78 13.28 12.12
N PRO A 273 -15.58 13.50 13.17
CA PRO A 273 -16.70 14.46 13.14
C PRO A 273 -16.25 15.90 12.79
N GLY A 274 -14.98 16.24 13.06
CA GLY A 274 -14.36 17.51 12.70
C GLY A 274 -13.91 17.62 11.25
N GLY A 275 -14.09 16.55 10.44
CA GLY A 275 -13.68 16.52 9.03
C GLY A 275 -12.23 16.13 8.79
N GLU A 276 -11.46 15.77 9.82
CA GLU A 276 -10.10 15.27 9.63
C GLU A 276 -10.10 13.88 9.02
N VAL A 277 -9.20 13.64 8.08
CA VAL A 277 -9.01 12.33 7.43
C VAL A 277 -7.91 11.56 8.16
N ILE A 278 -8.24 10.38 8.66
CA ILE A 278 -7.29 9.48 9.33
C ILE A 278 -7.12 8.20 8.51
N ALA A 279 -5.88 7.88 8.17
CA ALA A 279 -5.52 6.63 7.52
C ALA A 279 -5.32 5.53 8.57
N LEU A 280 -5.99 4.39 8.38
CA LEU A 280 -5.89 3.21 9.23
C LEU A 280 -5.61 1.97 8.37
N PRO A 281 -4.99 0.91 8.92
CA PRO A 281 -4.87 -0.36 8.21
C PRO A 281 -6.23 -0.93 7.80
N TYR A 282 -6.26 -1.68 6.70
CA TYR A 282 -7.45 -2.44 6.31
C TYR A 282 -7.91 -3.36 7.45
N ASP A 283 -9.22 -3.51 7.61
CA ASP A 283 -9.84 -4.22 8.73
C ASP A 283 -9.60 -3.56 10.11
N ALA A 284 -9.10 -2.32 10.17
CA ALA A 284 -9.02 -1.57 11.42
C ALA A 284 -10.40 -1.34 12.01
N THR A 285 -10.43 -1.19 13.32
CA THR A 285 -11.66 -1.06 14.12
C THR A 285 -11.78 0.33 14.74
N PRO A 286 -12.93 0.72 15.26
CA PRO A 286 -13.08 1.98 16.03
C PRO A 286 -12.13 2.09 17.21
N VAL A 287 -11.72 0.97 17.81
CA VAL A 287 -10.71 0.95 18.89
C VAL A 287 -9.34 1.37 18.32
N ASP A 288 -8.96 0.87 17.15
CA ASP A 288 -7.73 1.30 16.46
C ASP A 288 -7.73 2.80 16.21
N LEU A 289 -8.86 3.34 15.74
CA LEU A 289 -9.02 4.78 15.51
C LEU A 289 -8.88 5.57 16.82
N ALA A 290 -9.51 5.12 17.92
CA ALA A 290 -9.44 5.80 19.20
C ALA A 290 -7.98 5.96 19.69
N PHE A 291 -7.18 4.89 19.63
CA PHE A 291 -5.76 4.94 19.96
C PHE A 291 -4.94 5.74 18.93
N GLN A 292 -5.38 5.82 17.68
CA GLN A 292 -4.70 6.62 16.66
C GLN A 292 -4.88 8.11 16.91
N VAL A 293 -6.08 8.54 17.32
CA VAL A 293 -6.38 9.93 17.69
C VAL A 293 -5.56 10.33 18.92
N HIS A 294 -5.79 9.68 20.06
CA HIS A 294 -5.02 9.90 21.28
C HIS A 294 -5.01 8.66 22.17
N THR A 295 -3.95 8.47 22.96
CA THR A 295 -3.85 7.32 23.88
C THR A 295 -4.98 7.34 24.91
N ASP A 296 -5.32 8.52 25.48
CA ASP A 296 -6.37 8.64 26.48
C ASP A 296 -7.76 8.35 25.88
N VAL A 297 -8.03 8.80 24.65
CA VAL A 297 -9.27 8.45 23.93
C VAL A 297 -9.40 6.94 23.75
N GLY A 298 -8.29 6.26 23.43
CA GLY A 298 -8.23 4.81 23.33
C GLY A 298 -8.42 4.11 24.67
N CYS A 299 -7.80 4.61 25.74
CA CYS A 299 -7.93 4.04 27.09
C CYS A 299 -9.34 4.17 27.67
N HIS A 300 -10.06 5.23 27.33
CA HIS A 300 -11.42 5.49 27.79
C HIS A 300 -12.49 5.18 26.74
N TYR A 301 -12.17 4.35 25.74
CA TYR A 301 -13.10 3.98 24.67
C TYR A 301 -14.30 3.22 25.25
N ARG A 302 -15.49 3.77 25.11
CA ARG A 302 -16.75 3.13 25.52
C ARG A 302 -17.52 2.55 24.33
N SER A 303 -17.69 3.34 23.27
CA SER A 303 -18.43 2.94 22.07
C SER A 303 -18.07 3.84 20.90
N ALA A 304 -18.56 3.50 19.70
CA ALA A 304 -18.41 4.35 18.52
C ALA A 304 -19.70 4.39 17.70
N LYS A 305 -19.87 5.50 16.97
CA LYS A 305 -20.86 5.61 15.92
C LYS A 305 -20.16 5.74 14.57
N VAL A 306 -20.59 4.95 13.61
CA VAL A 306 -20.15 5.02 12.22
C VAL A 306 -21.33 5.48 11.36
N ASN A 307 -21.12 6.59 10.65
CA ASN A 307 -22.16 7.24 9.84
C ASN A 307 -23.45 7.47 10.63
N GLY A 308 -23.31 7.91 11.89
CA GLY A 308 -24.41 8.19 12.82
C GLY A 308 -25.05 6.96 13.50
N LYS A 309 -24.61 5.73 13.16
CA LYS A 309 -25.13 4.49 13.75
C LYS A 309 -24.13 3.89 14.74
N SER A 310 -24.62 3.47 15.90
CA SER A 310 -23.80 2.77 16.91
C SER A 310 -23.32 1.43 16.37
N VAL A 311 -22.02 1.14 16.54
CA VAL A 311 -21.38 -0.09 16.05
C VAL A 311 -20.62 -0.80 17.17
N PRO A 312 -20.44 -2.14 17.07
CA PRO A 312 -19.65 -2.88 18.05
C PRO A 312 -18.15 -2.54 17.92
N PRO A 313 -17.33 -2.73 18.98
CA PRO A 313 -15.89 -2.47 18.96
C PRO A 313 -15.13 -3.22 17.87
N ARG A 314 -15.64 -4.37 17.41
CA ARG A 314 -15.05 -5.21 16.35
C ARG A 314 -15.47 -4.82 14.93
N TYR A 315 -16.27 -3.76 14.79
CA TYR A 315 -16.71 -3.28 13.47
C TYR A 315 -15.49 -2.96 12.60
N LYS A 316 -15.50 -3.41 11.34
CA LYS A 316 -14.44 -3.13 10.38
C LYS A 316 -14.75 -1.83 9.65
N LEU A 317 -13.88 -0.86 9.84
CA LEU A 317 -14.01 0.45 9.21
C LEU A 317 -13.80 0.37 7.69
N GLY A 318 -14.63 1.07 6.94
CA GLY A 318 -14.57 1.21 5.49
C GLY A 318 -14.07 2.58 5.05
N ASN A 319 -13.67 2.70 3.78
CA ASN A 319 -13.30 3.99 3.21
C ASN A 319 -14.50 4.94 3.19
N GLY A 320 -14.28 6.15 3.68
CA GLY A 320 -15.32 7.20 3.70
C GLY A 320 -16.22 7.16 4.93
N ASP A 321 -16.00 6.21 5.87
CA ASP A 321 -16.76 6.18 7.11
C ASP A 321 -16.46 7.41 7.96
N GLN A 322 -17.52 8.08 8.42
CA GLN A 322 -17.43 9.11 9.46
C GLN A 322 -17.57 8.42 10.82
N VAL A 323 -16.55 8.57 11.67
CA VAL A 323 -16.46 7.82 12.94
C VAL A 323 -16.39 8.76 14.12
N GLU A 324 -17.38 8.67 15.01
CA GLU A 324 -17.45 9.36 16.28
C GLU A 324 -17.08 8.39 17.40
N ILE A 325 -16.03 8.69 18.17
CA ILE A 325 -15.63 7.92 19.36
C ILE A 325 -16.28 8.51 20.60
N ILE A 326 -16.91 7.66 21.40
CA ILE A 326 -17.54 8.02 22.67
C ILE A 326 -16.67 7.45 23.79
N THR A 327 -16.20 8.31 24.67
CA THR A 327 -15.35 7.95 25.81
C THR A 327 -16.12 8.00 27.14
N SER A 328 -15.63 7.29 28.15
CA SER A 328 -16.10 7.34 29.52
C SER A 328 -14.95 7.03 30.48
N ASP A 329 -14.88 7.77 31.58
CA ASP A 329 -13.81 7.59 32.59
C ASP A 329 -13.95 6.27 33.37
N ASP A 330 -15.15 5.65 33.35
CA ASP A 330 -15.39 4.37 34.02
C ASP A 330 -14.97 3.14 33.23
N VAL A 331 -14.39 3.32 32.03
CA VAL A 331 -14.00 2.23 31.12
C VAL A 331 -12.50 2.18 30.99
N SER A 332 -11.96 0.96 31.02
CA SER A 332 -10.55 0.66 30.77
C SER A 332 -10.37 -0.35 29.63
N PRO A 333 -9.17 -0.41 29.01
CA PRO A 333 -8.87 -1.35 27.93
C PRO A 333 -9.08 -2.81 28.33
N SER A 334 -9.82 -3.55 27.50
CA SER A 334 -10.07 -4.97 27.70
C SER A 334 -9.01 -5.82 26.98
N ARG A 335 -8.61 -6.94 27.57
CA ARG A 335 -7.73 -7.94 26.98
C ARG A 335 -8.29 -8.51 25.68
N ASP A 336 -9.62 -8.59 25.57
CA ASP A 336 -10.32 -9.08 24.38
C ASP A 336 -10.09 -8.20 23.15
N TRP A 337 -9.73 -6.94 23.35
CA TRP A 337 -9.43 -6.03 22.23
C TRP A 337 -8.19 -6.45 21.44
N LEU A 338 -7.24 -7.12 22.11
CA LEU A 338 -6.02 -7.63 21.47
C LEU A 338 -6.32 -8.66 20.35
N ALA A 339 -7.49 -9.31 20.41
CA ALA A 339 -7.88 -10.31 19.43
C ALA A 339 -8.26 -9.69 18.06
N PHE A 340 -8.72 -8.43 18.04
CA PHE A 340 -9.25 -7.85 16.80
C PHE A 340 -8.57 -6.53 16.37
N VAL A 341 -7.88 -5.80 17.25
CA VAL A 341 -7.15 -4.58 16.87
C VAL A 341 -6.03 -4.88 15.86
N LYS A 342 -5.86 -3.98 14.90
CA LYS A 342 -4.92 -4.12 13.78
C LYS A 342 -3.70 -3.23 13.92
N THR A 343 -3.82 -2.06 14.54
CA THR A 343 -2.70 -1.14 14.70
C THR A 343 -1.73 -1.58 15.79
N SER A 344 -0.43 -1.46 15.52
CA SER A 344 0.61 -1.73 16.53
C SER A 344 0.49 -0.78 17.72
N LYS A 345 0.07 0.47 17.48
CA LYS A 345 -0.13 1.49 18.52
C LYS A 345 -1.21 1.05 19.51
N ALA A 346 -2.39 0.63 19.03
CA ALA A 346 -3.46 0.12 19.90
C ALA A 346 -2.99 -1.12 20.66
N ARG A 347 -2.43 -2.10 19.95
CA ARG A 347 -1.96 -3.36 20.57
C ARG A 347 -0.94 -3.13 21.69
N ASN A 348 0.08 -2.30 21.45
CA ASN A 348 1.12 -2.01 22.44
C ASN A 348 0.57 -1.25 23.64
N ARG A 349 -0.30 -0.24 23.40
CA ARG A 349 -0.89 0.54 24.49
C ARG A 349 -1.83 -0.29 25.37
N ILE A 350 -2.66 -1.15 24.75
CA ILE A 350 -3.54 -2.08 25.47
C ILE A 350 -2.69 -3.07 26.27
N SER A 351 -1.68 -3.69 25.68
CA SER A 351 -0.81 -4.64 26.38
C SER A 351 -0.08 -3.99 27.57
N ASN A 352 0.48 -2.79 27.39
CA ASN A 352 1.14 -2.07 28.45
C ASN A 352 0.20 -1.69 29.60
N PHE A 353 -1.02 -1.26 29.27
CA PHE A 353 -2.03 -0.96 30.27
C PHE A 353 -2.36 -2.19 31.10
N ILE A 354 -2.66 -3.32 30.47
CA ILE A 354 -2.99 -4.58 31.14
C ILE A 354 -1.84 -5.06 32.02
N ASN A 355 -0.61 -5.06 31.51
CA ASN A 355 0.57 -5.48 32.27
C ASN A 355 0.80 -4.60 33.50
N ASN A 356 0.60 -3.29 33.38
CA ASN A 356 0.72 -2.37 34.52
C ASN A 356 -0.37 -2.61 35.58
N GLU A 357 -1.60 -2.88 35.15
CA GLU A 357 -2.71 -3.21 36.05
C GLU A 357 -2.47 -4.55 36.77
N GLU A 358 -2.04 -5.60 36.04
CA GLU A 358 -1.71 -6.88 36.63
C GLU A 358 -0.54 -6.76 37.64
N ARG A 359 0.46 -5.93 37.33
CA ARG A 359 1.60 -5.66 38.23
C ARG A 359 1.15 -4.93 39.50
N ALA A 360 0.28 -3.93 39.37
CA ALA A 360 -0.26 -3.20 40.52
C ALA A 360 -1.07 -4.13 41.43
N ARG A 361 -1.97 -4.95 40.86
CA ARG A 361 -2.71 -5.98 41.61
C ARG A 361 -1.82 -6.99 42.32
N SER A 362 -0.79 -7.48 41.62
CA SER A 362 0.16 -8.45 42.22
C SER A 362 0.94 -7.84 43.38
N LEU A 363 1.30 -6.55 43.29
CA LEU A 363 1.98 -5.83 44.37
C LEU A 363 1.06 -5.62 45.60
N GLU A 364 -0.21 -5.29 45.34
CA GLU A 364 -1.22 -5.10 46.38
C GLU A 364 -1.48 -6.42 47.13
N LEU A 365 -1.70 -7.50 46.37
CA LEU A 365 -1.89 -8.85 46.93
C LEU A 365 -0.65 -9.32 47.73
N GLY A 366 0.56 -9.02 47.23
CA GLY A 366 1.80 -9.32 47.92
C GLY A 366 1.95 -8.57 49.24
N LYS A 367 1.54 -7.30 49.32
CA LYS A 367 1.49 -6.53 50.56
C LYS A 367 0.49 -7.10 51.57
N GLU A 368 -0.72 -7.41 51.12
CA GLU A 368 -1.75 -8.04 52.01
C GLU A 368 -1.29 -9.39 52.58
N LEU A 369 -0.53 -10.19 51.78
CA LEU A 369 0.01 -11.47 52.25
C LEU A 369 1.17 -11.33 53.24
N LEU A 370 1.93 -10.22 53.18
CA LEU A 370 3.03 -9.92 54.12
C LEU A 370 2.54 -9.28 55.42
N GLU A 371 1.37 -8.64 55.41
CA GLU A 371 0.76 -8.01 56.58
C GLU A 371 -0.09 -8.99 57.44
N LYS A 372 -0.39 -10.17 56.90
CA LYS A 372 -1.00 -11.31 57.60
C LYS A 372 0.04 -12.22 58.21
#